data_88344fbaf11c789b4a0b6a45e6ce937f
#
_entry.id   88344fbaf11c789b4a0b6a45e6ce937f
#
_cell.length_a   1.000
_cell.length_b   1.000
_cell.length_c   1.000
_cell.angle_alpha   90.00
_cell.angle_beta   90.00
_cell.angle_gamma   90.00
#
_symmetry.space_group_name_H-M   'P 1'
#
loop_
_entity.id
_entity.type
_entity.pdbx_description
1 polymer ?
#
loop_
_entity_poly.entity_id
_entity_poly.type
_entity_poly.pdbx_seq_one_letter_code
_entity_poly.pdbx_strand_id
1 'polypeptide(L)'
;MIKGSVFKYGDNVDTDVIIPARYLNAPSPAELAKHCMEDIDADFVNRVKPGDIMVAGANFGCGSSREHAPISIRASGISCVIAASFARIFYRNSINIGFPILECPEAAEKIQNGDVVSVDFSTGIITDETTGETFRALAFPPFINGIIENGGLLNYLKTKQN
;
A
#
# COMPACT_ATOMS: atom_id res chain seq x y z
N MET A 1 -4.66 8.95 -11.47
CA MET A 1 -3.20 8.75 -11.47
C MET A 1 -2.58 9.35 -10.21
N ILE A 2 -1.67 8.65 -9.60
CA ILE A 2 -0.91 9.14 -8.43
C ILE A 2 0.56 9.24 -8.77
N LYS A 3 1.30 10.04 -8.01
CA LYS A 3 2.74 10.23 -8.17
C LYS A 3 3.36 10.53 -6.82
N GLY A 4 4.47 9.89 -6.49
CA GLY A 4 5.16 10.10 -5.22
C GLY A 4 6.54 9.49 -5.20
N SER A 5 7.27 9.75 -4.12
CA SER A 5 8.59 9.18 -3.88
C SER A 5 8.48 7.79 -3.26
N VAL A 6 9.44 6.94 -3.53
CA VAL A 6 9.41 5.53 -3.14
C VAL A 6 10.15 5.29 -1.82
N PHE A 7 9.49 4.55 -0.93
CA PHE A 7 10.11 3.86 0.21
C PHE A 7 10.18 2.38 -0.14
N LYS A 8 11.38 1.84 -0.26
CA LYS A 8 11.56 0.45 -0.69
C LYS A 8 11.99 -0.45 0.46
N TYR A 9 11.30 -1.59 0.58
CA TYR A 9 11.58 -2.63 1.57
C TYR A 9 11.76 -3.98 0.88
N GLY A 10 12.23 -4.99 1.63
CA GLY A 10 12.52 -6.31 1.08
C GLY A 10 11.33 -7.27 1.09
N ASP A 11 11.65 -8.57 1.11
CA ASP A 11 10.68 -9.65 1.16
C ASP A 11 10.15 -9.87 2.58
N ASN A 12 8.97 -10.50 2.68
CA ASN A 12 8.40 -10.96 3.95
C ASN A 12 8.24 -9.84 4.99
N VAL A 13 7.81 -8.67 4.55
CA VAL A 13 7.41 -7.59 5.47
C VAL A 13 6.10 -8.00 6.12
N ASP A 14 6.17 -8.50 7.35
CA ASP A 14 5.00 -9.04 8.03
C ASP A 14 4.19 -7.96 8.76
N THR A 15 2.99 -8.31 9.21
CA THR A 15 2.08 -7.36 9.84
C THR A 15 2.61 -6.82 11.17
N ASP A 16 3.40 -7.61 11.91
CA ASP A 16 4.04 -7.14 13.14
C ASP A 16 5.12 -6.09 12.87
N VAL A 17 5.79 -6.18 11.73
CA VAL A 17 6.78 -5.19 11.30
C VAL A 17 6.09 -3.91 10.83
N ILE A 18 4.95 -4.05 10.11
CA ILE A 18 4.17 -2.90 9.63
C ILE A 18 3.61 -2.12 10.80
N ILE A 19 2.95 -2.81 11.73
CA ILE A 19 2.42 -2.20 12.96
C ILE A 19 2.53 -3.20 14.11
N PRO A 20 3.43 -2.94 15.08
CA PRO A 20 3.63 -3.87 16.21
C PRO A 20 2.37 -4.06 17.06
N ALA A 21 2.25 -5.26 17.63
CA ALA A 21 1.09 -5.63 18.45
C ALA A 21 0.85 -4.66 19.63
N ARG A 22 1.89 -4.05 20.14
CA ARG A 22 1.79 -3.09 21.24
C ARG A 22 0.98 -1.84 20.91
N TYR A 23 0.71 -1.58 19.63
CA TYR A 23 -0.06 -0.41 19.18
C TYR A 23 -1.48 -0.74 18.72
N LEU A 24 -1.91 -2.01 18.82
CA LEU A 24 -3.24 -2.42 18.33
C LEU A 24 -4.41 -1.79 19.09
N ASN A 25 -4.15 -1.26 20.29
CA ASN A 25 -5.15 -0.56 21.08
C ASN A 25 -5.16 0.96 20.81
N ALA A 26 -4.45 1.42 19.81
CA ALA A 26 -4.43 2.84 19.44
C ALA A 26 -5.84 3.31 19.10
N PRO A 27 -6.24 4.52 19.57
CA PRO A 27 -7.64 4.97 19.45
C PRO A 27 -8.05 5.40 18.05
N SER A 28 -7.10 5.61 17.12
CA SER A 28 -7.40 6.14 15.80
C SER A 28 -6.36 5.72 14.77
N PRO A 29 -6.70 5.79 13.46
CA PRO A 29 -5.71 5.59 12.39
C PRO A 29 -4.52 6.55 12.50
N ALA A 30 -4.75 7.79 12.92
CA ALA A 30 -3.66 8.76 13.08
C ALA A 30 -2.64 8.32 14.14
N GLU A 31 -3.10 7.70 15.22
CA GLU A 31 -2.20 7.16 16.23
C GLU A 31 -1.42 5.95 15.71
N LEU A 32 -2.07 5.08 14.93
CA LEU A 32 -1.39 3.95 14.26
C LEU A 32 -0.31 4.46 13.30
N ALA A 33 -0.61 5.53 12.56
CA ALA A 33 0.32 6.08 11.58
C ALA A 33 1.63 6.54 12.22
N LYS A 34 1.60 7.01 13.46
CA LYS A 34 2.80 7.46 14.18
C LYS A 34 3.82 6.35 14.41
N HIS A 35 3.39 5.10 14.35
CA HIS A 35 4.22 3.93 14.65
C HIS A 35 4.38 2.99 13.46
N CYS A 36 3.86 3.38 12.29
CA CYS A 36 3.94 2.59 11.07
C CYS A 36 5.40 2.35 10.69
N MET A 37 5.75 1.10 10.45
CA MET A 37 7.09 0.64 10.06
C MET A 37 8.18 0.90 11.11
N GLU A 38 7.81 1.25 12.33
CA GLU A 38 8.74 1.66 13.39
C GLU A 38 9.84 0.64 13.65
N ASP A 39 9.52 -0.65 13.64
CA ASP A 39 10.47 -1.70 13.97
C ASP A 39 11.46 -2.03 12.84
N ILE A 40 11.18 -1.59 11.62
CA ILE A 40 12.06 -1.84 10.46
C ILE A 40 12.69 -0.56 9.92
N ASP A 41 12.01 0.57 10.07
CA ASP A 41 12.47 1.86 9.60
C ASP A 41 11.92 2.94 10.54
N ALA A 42 12.59 3.15 11.65
CA ALA A 42 12.13 4.05 12.71
C ALA A 42 11.93 5.49 12.23
N ASP A 43 12.66 5.90 11.18
CA ASP A 43 12.58 7.25 10.64
C ASP A 43 11.52 7.43 9.54
N PHE A 44 10.85 6.34 9.15
CA PHE A 44 9.85 6.37 8.09
C PHE A 44 8.79 7.45 8.33
N VAL A 45 8.24 7.49 9.55
CA VAL A 45 7.15 8.43 9.89
C VAL A 45 7.58 9.90 9.81
N ASN A 46 8.88 10.18 9.90
CA ASN A 46 9.41 11.54 9.79
C ASN A 46 9.70 11.95 8.35
N ARG A 47 9.86 10.99 7.43
CA ARG A 47 10.22 11.24 6.04
C ARG A 47 9.07 11.11 5.07
N VAL A 48 8.04 10.32 5.41
CA VAL A 48 6.90 10.07 4.52
C VAL A 48 6.09 11.35 4.32
N LYS A 49 5.67 11.57 3.08
CA LYS A 49 4.80 12.69 2.70
C LYS A 49 3.53 12.13 2.05
N PRO A 50 2.40 12.85 2.17
CA PRO A 50 1.17 12.42 1.49
C PRO A 50 1.40 12.20 0.00
N GLY A 51 0.96 11.04 -0.48
CA GLY A 51 1.13 10.66 -1.89
C GLY A 51 2.34 9.77 -2.16
N ASP A 52 3.23 9.59 -1.21
CA ASP A 52 4.38 8.70 -1.39
C ASP A 52 3.94 7.25 -1.61
N ILE A 53 4.82 6.44 -2.17
CA ILE A 53 4.54 5.07 -2.60
C ILE A 53 5.48 4.11 -1.89
N MET A 54 4.94 3.00 -1.42
CA MET A 54 5.74 1.92 -0.81
C MET A 54 5.97 0.82 -1.85
N VAL A 55 7.21 0.37 -1.98
CA VAL A 55 7.60 -0.72 -2.89
C VAL A 55 8.27 -1.80 -2.05
N ALA A 56 7.88 -3.05 -2.24
CA ALA A 56 8.44 -4.16 -1.47
C ALA A 56 8.56 -5.42 -2.31
N GLY A 57 9.23 -6.42 -1.76
CA GLY A 57 9.42 -7.70 -2.42
C GLY A 57 8.24 -8.65 -2.29
N ALA A 58 8.53 -9.94 -2.14
CA ALA A 58 7.51 -10.98 -2.09
C ALA A 58 6.85 -11.08 -0.72
N ASN A 59 5.61 -11.56 -0.71
CA ASN A 59 4.87 -11.93 0.51
C ASN A 59 4.68 -10.76 1.48
N PHE A 60 4.35 -9.58 0.95
CA PHE A 60 4.11 -8.39 1.76
C PHE A 60 2.82 -8.55 2.58
N GLY A 61 2.90 -8.21 3.86
CA GLY A 61 1.75 -8.31 4.76
C GLY A 61 1.51 -9.71 5.31
N CYS A 62 2.51 -10.58 5.27
CA CYS A 62 2.41 -11.92 5.84
C CYS A 62 2.26 -11.86 7.38
N GLY A 63 2.02 -13.00 7.99
CA GLY A 63 1.85 -13.10 9.43
C GLY A 63 0.38 -13.02 9.85
N SER A 64 0.11 -12.35 10.95
CA SER A 64 -1.25 -12.28 11.53
C SER A 64 -2.21 -11.46 10.68
N SER A 65 -3.48 -11.86 10.68
CA SER A 65 -4.56 -11.14 10.00
C SER A 65 -4.91 -9.87 10.75
N ARG A 66 -4.29 -8.75 10.38
CA ARG A 66 -4.52 -7.46 11.05
C ARG A 66 -4.96 -6.40 10.06
N GLU A 67 -6.19 -5.92 10.23
CA GLU A 67 -6.70 -4.78 9.47
C GLU A 67 -5.90 -3.50 9.77
N HIS A 68 -5.28 -3.44 10.94
CA HIS A 68 -4.46 -2.30 11.36
C HIS A 68 -3.27 -2.06 10.43
N ALA A 69 -2.73 -3.12 9.81
CA ALA A 69 -1.57 -2.98 8.95
C ALA A 69 -1.84 -2.07 7.73
N PRO A 70 -2.81 -2.36 6.84
CA PRO A 70 -3.10 -1.46 5.74
C PRO A 70 -3.63 -0.10 6.20
N ILE A 71 -4.37 -0.05 7.30
CA ILE A 71 -4.87 1.22 7.86
C ILE A 71 -3.69 2.11 8.26
N SER A 72 -2.68 1.56 8.94
CA SER A 72 -1.52 2.34 9.39
C SER A 72 -0.70 2.87 8.20
N ILE A 73 -0.51 2.06 7.17
CA ILE A 73 0.22 2.48 5.96
C ILE A 73 -0.54 3.62 5.27
N ARG A 74 -1.84 3.46 5.05
CA ARG A 74 -2.65 4.50 4.41
C ARG A 74 -2.65 5.79 5.23
N ALA A 75 -2.84 5.69 6.53
CA ALA A 75 -2.90 6.85 7.43
C ALA A 75 -1.55 7.59 7.51
N SER A 76 -0.43 6.91 7.25
CA SER A 76 0.89 7.54 7.23
C SER A 76 1.10 8.47 6.03
N GLY A 77 0.23 8.38 5.00
CA GLY A 77 0.32 9.18 3.79
C GLY A 77 0.65 8.39 2.53
N ILE A 78 0.98 7.12 2.65
CA ILE A 78 1.26 6.26 1.49
C ILE A 78 0.00 6.12 0.65
N SER A 79 0.14 6.37 -0.66
CA SER A 79 -0.99 6.32 -1.61
C SER A 79 -1.24 4.92 -2.16
N CYS A 80 -0.20 4.09 -2.28
CA CYS A 80 -0.35 2.69 -2.68
C CYS A 80 0.90 1.88 -2.32
N VAL A 81 0.76 0.56 -2.33
CA VAL A 81 1.88 -0.37 -2.18
C VAL A 81 2.02 -1.16 -3.48
N ILE A 82 3.25 -1.22 -4.00
CA ILE A 82 3.63 -2.07 -5.12
C ILE A 82 4.54 -3.16 -4.58
N ALA A 83 4.20 -4.41 -4.78
CA ALA A 83 5.00 -5.53 -4.28
C ALA A 83 5.10 -6.65 -5.32
N ALA A 84 6.10 -7.50 -5.16
CA ALA A 84 6.22 -8.69 -6.00
C ALA A 84 5.04 -9.64 -5.77
N SER A 85 4.60 -9.77 -4.51
CA SER A 85 3.37 -10.48 -4.16
C SER A 85 2.89 -10.04 -2.79
N PHE A 86 1.61 -10.31 -2.48
CA PHE A 86 0.99 -9.99 -1.20
C PHE A 86 0.46 -11.25 -0.55
N ALA A 87 0.51 -11.29 0.79
CA ALA A 87 -0.24 -12.29 1.55
C ALA A 87 -1.73 -12.07 1.31
N ARG A 88 -2.49 -13.17 1.18
CA ARG A 88 -3.91 -13.14 0.80
C ARG A 88 -4.75 -12.26 1.71
N ILE A 89 -4.55 -12.36 3.01
CA ILE A 89 -5.35 -11.61 3.99
C ILE A 89 -5.04 -10.13 3.92
N PHE A 90 -3.76 -9.76 3.76
CA PHE A 90 -3.37 -8.37 3.59
C PHE A 90 -4.00 -7.78 2.33
N TYR A 91 -3.97 -8.52 1.23
CA TYR A 91 -4.60 -8.11 -0.03
C TYR A 91 -6.09 -7.81 0.19
N ARG A 92 -6.80 -8.77 0.81
CA ARG A 92 -8.23 -8.64 1.07
C ARG A 92 -8.54 -7.43 1.97
N ASN A 93 -7.81 -7.28 3.07
CA ASN A 93 -8.02 -6.17 3.99
C ASN A 93 -7.76 -4.82 3.34
N SER A 94 -6.74 -4.72 2.50
CA SER A 94 -6.43 -3.50 1.77
C SER A 94 -7.55 -3.08 0.83
N ILE A 95 -8.06 -4.02 0.04
CA ILE A 95 -9.17 -3.76 -0.87
C ILE A 95 -10.43 -3.36 -0.11
N ASN A 96 -10.73 -4.02 1.01
CA ASN A 96 -11.91 -3.74 1.82
C ASN A 96 -11.94 -2.29 2.34
N ILE A 97 -10.79 -1.71 2.64
CA ILE A 97 -10.71 -0.30 3.09
C ILE A 97 -10.46 0.67 1.94
N GLY A 98 -10.39 0.19 0.70
CA GLY A 98 -10.14 1.04 -0.46
C GLY A 98 -8.70 1.49 -0.62
N PHE A 99 -7.76 0.76 -0.04
CA PHE A 99 -6.34 1.07 -0.15
C PHE A 99 -5.74 0.36 -1.36
N PRO A 100 -5.24 1.11 -2.37
CA PRO A 100 -4.73 0.50 -3.60
C PRO A 100 -3.42 -0.26 -3.39
N ILE A 101 -3.38 -1.49 -3.91
CA ILE A 101 -2.15 -2.31 -3.93
C ILE A 101 -2.02 -2.97 -5.30
N LEU A 102 -0.78 -3.11 -5.77
CA LEU A 102 -0.49 -3.68 -7.09
C LEU A 102 0.59 -4.75 -6.98
N GLU A 103 0.32 -5.92 -7.54
CA GLU A 103 1.35 -6.95 -7.72
C GLU A 103 2.07 -6.72 -9.04
N CYS A 104 3.37 -6.50 -8.96
CA CYS A 104 4.23 -6.37 -10.14
C CYS A 104 5.66 -6.74 -9.78
N PRO A 105 6.06 -8.02 -9.94
CA PRO A 105 7.40 -8.47 -9.58
C PRO A 105 8.51 -7.67 -10.26
N GLU A 106 8.32 -7.31 -11.52
CA GLU A 106 9.32 -6.55 -12.27
C GLU A 106 9.54 -5.16 -11.69
N ALA A 107 8.45 -4.44 -11.38
CA ALA A 107 8.52 -3.12 -10.76
C ALA A 107 9.14 -3.21 -9.36
N ALA A 108 8.74 -4.21 -8.59
CA ALA A 108 9.26 -4.42 -7.24
C ALA A 108 10.78 -4.65 -7.24
N GLU A 109 11.30 -5.31 -8.26
CA GLU A 109 12.73 -5.57 -8.39
C GLU A 109 13.51 -4.33 -8.84
N LYS A 110 12.99 -3.62 -9.84
CA LYS A 110 13.75 -2.56 -10.54
C LYS A 110 13.61 -1.17 -9.94
N ILE A 111 12.49 -0.84 -9.36
CA ILE A 111 12.30 0.47 -8.72
C ILE A 111 13.20 0.57 -7.49
N GLN A 112 13.89 1.70 -7.35
CA GLN A 112 14.84 1.92 -6.26
C GLN A 112 14.25 2.86 -5.21
N ASN A 113 14.76 2.76 -3.99
CA ASN A 113 14.39 3.66 -2.91
C ASN A 113 14.71 5.11 -3.31
N GLY A 114 13.74 5.99 -3.12
CA GLY A 114 13.89 7.40 -3.47
C GLY A 114 13.51 7.75 -4.90
N ASP A 115 13.25 6.75 -5.76
CA ASP A 115 12.74 7.03 -7.11
C ASP A 115 11.39 7.74 -7.03
N VAL A 116 11.06 8.53 -8.05
CA VAL A 116 9.74 9.12 -8.21
C VAL A 116 8.95 8.22 -9.17
N VAL A 117 7.79 7.77 -8.73
CA VAL A 117 6.97 6.81 -9.48
C VAL A 117 5.55 7.35 -9.63
N SER A 118 4.96 7.14 -10.80
CA SER A 118 3.55 7.41 -11.04
C SER A 118 2.81 6.12 -11.37
N VAL A 119 1.54 6.06 -10.99
CA VAL A 119 0.71 4.86 -11.15
C VAL A 119 -0.65 5.24 -11.72
N ASP A 120 -1.06 4.54 -12.76
CA ASP A 120 -2.41 4.62 -13.31
C ASP A 120 -3.15 3.31 -12.97
N PHE A 121 -4.08 3.38 -12.03
CA PHE A 121 -4.80 2.20 -11.57
C PHE A 121 -5.75 1.62 -12.62
N SER A 122 -6.25 2.45 -13.52
CA SER A 122 -7.20 1.97 -14.54
C SER A 122 -6.52 1.10 -15.60
N THR A 123 -5.25 1.35 -15.90
CA THR A 123 -4.49 0.59 -16.89
C THR A 123 -3.50 -0.39 -16.26
N GLY A 124 -3.15 -0.18 -14.99
CA GLY A 124 -2.11 -0.95 -14.30
C GLY A 124 -0.69 -0.50 -14.67
N ILE A 125 -0.54 0.63 -15.36
CA ILE A 125 0.78 1.10 -15.78
C ILE A 125 1.47 1.83 -14.63
N ILE A 126 2.69 1.39 -14.32
CA ILE A 126 3.59 1.98 -13.33
C ILE A 126 4.76 2.60 -14.09
N THR A 127 5.01 3.89 -13.88
CA THR A 127 6.12 4.57 -14.54
C THR A 127 7.13 5.03 -13.48
N ASP A 128 8.37 4.58 -13.61
CA ASP A 128 9.47 5.10 -12.81
C ASP A 128 9.96 6.38 -13.50
N GLU A 129 9.53 7.52 -12.98
CA GLU A 129 9.85 8.83 -13.57
C GLU A 129 11.34 9.14 -13.50
N THR A 130 12.04 8.57 -12.52
CA THR A 130 13.47 8.79 -12.35
C THR A 130 14.29 8.09 -13.44
N THR A 131 13.91 6.88 -13.84
CA THR A 131 14.62 6.09 -14.85
C THR A 131 13.97 6.14 -16.22
N GLY A 132 12.68 6.49 -16.29
CA GLY A 132 11.88 6.44 -17.52
C GLY A 132 11.34 5.06 -17.87
N GLU A 133 11.58 4.04 -17.02
CA GLU A 133 11.06 2.70 -17.26
C GLU A 133 9.58 2.61 -16.91
N THR A 134 8.87 1.76 -17.66
CA THR A 134 7.45 1.47 -17.40
C THR A 134 7.26 0.00 -17.12
N PHE A 135 6.28 -0.30 -16.26
CA PHE A 135 5.91 -1.66 -15.89
C PHE A 135 4.40 -1.77 -15.93
N ARG A 136 3.89 -2.98 -16.08
CA ARG A 136 2.45 -3.20 -16.12
C ARG A 136 2.04 -4.26 -15.12
N ALA A 137 1.24 -3.86 -14.14
CA ALA A 137 0.55 -4.75 -13.24
C ALA A 137 -0.81 -5.12 -13.86
N LEU A 138 -1.45 -6.16 -13.32
CA LEU A 138 -2.83 -6.46 -13.71
C LEU A 138 -3.74 -5.33 -13.21
N ALA A 139 -4.51 -4.75 -14.15
CA ALA A 139 -5.51 -3.75 -13.77
C ALA A 139 -6.60 -4.40 -12.93
N PHE A 140 -7.15 -3.65 -11.98
CA PHE A 140 -8.26 -4.14 -11.17
C PHE A 140 -9.52 -4.32 -12.03
N PRO A 141 -10.33 -5.36 -11.74
CA PRO A 141 -11.68 -5.43 -12.29
C PRO A 141 -12.49 -4.18 -11.94
N PRO A 142 -13.47 -3.77 -12.77
CA PRO A 142 -14.21 -2.53 -12.51
C PRO A 142 -14.85 -2.45 -11.13
N PHE A 143 -15.34 -3.55 -10.58
CA PHE A 143 -15.96 -3.51 -9.25
C PHE A 143 -14.93 -3.24 -8.13
N ILE A 144 -13.69 -3.71 -8.28
CA ILE A 144 -12.61 -3.41 -7.32
C ILE A 144 -12.21 -1.95 -7.41
N ASN A 145 -12.11 -1.39 -8.63
CA ASN A 145 -11.88 0.04 -8.80
C ASN A 145 -12.98 0.86 -8.10
N GLY A 146 -14.22 0.43 -8.20
CA GLY A 146 -15.33 1.09 -7.51
C GLY A 146 -15.17 1.07 -5.99
N ILE A 147 -14.71 -0.06 -5.43
CA ILE A 147 -14.44 -0.17 -3.99
C ILE A 147 -13.35 0.83 -3.58
N ILE A 148 -12.26 0.89 -4.34
CA ILE A 148 -11.15 1.80 -4.06
C ILE A 148 -11.59 3.25 -4.16
N GLU A 149 -12.30 3.61 -5.23
CA GLU A 149 -12.77 4.98 -5.47
C GLU A 149 -13.73 5.47 -4.38
N ASN A 150 -14.52 4.55 -3.80
CA ASN A 150 -15.48 4.88 -2.74
C ASN A 150 -14.87 4.78 -1.33
N GLY A 151 -13.58 4.46 -1.22
CA GLY A 151 -12.90 4.39 0.07
C GLY A 151 -13.18 3.13 0.87
N GLY A 152 -13.63 2.07 0.22
CA GLY A 152 -13.81 0.76 0.84
C GLY A 152 -15.12 0.08 0.45
N LEU A 153 -15.23 -1.19 0.82
CA LEU A 153 -16.34 -2.05 0.44
C LEU A 153 -17.69 -1.55 0.95
N LEU A 154 -17.77 -1.13 2.21
CA LEU A 154 -19.04 -0.66 2.78
C LEU A 154 -19.56 0.57 2.04
N ASN A 155 -18.70 1.53 1.74
CA ASN A 155 -19.08 2.71 0.99
C ASN A 155 -19.52 2.37 -0.44
N TYR A 156 -18.82 1.43 -1.08
CA TYR A 156 -19.16 0.95 -2.42
C TYR A 156 -20.56 0.32 -2.44
N LEU A 157 -20.87 -0.53 -1.44
CA LEU A 157 -22.18 -1.16 -1.34
C LEU A 157 -23.27 -0.13 -1.12
N LYS A 158 -23.04 0.94 -0.35
CA LYS A 158 -24.00 2.03 -0.16
C LYS A 158 -24.33 2.71 -1.48
N THR A 159 -23.35 2.94 -2.36
CA THR A 159 -23.63 3.57 -3.66
C THR A 159 -24.46 2.67 -4.57
N LYS A 160 -24.31 1.34 -4.45
CA LYS A 160 -25.08 0.39 -5.26
C LYS A 160 -26.54 0.25 -4.82
N GLN A 161 -26.86 0.64 -3.59
CA GLN A 161 -28.23 0.58 -3.05
C GLN A 161 -29.08 1.81 -3.42
N ASN A 162 -28.45 2.83 -3.93
CA ASN A 162 -29.13 4.07 -4.35
C ASN A 162 -29.45 4.05 -5.87
#